data_ac229be3ac5b102d837e6964823d6384
#
_entry.id   ac229be3ac5b102d837e6964823d6384
#
_cell.length_a   1.000
_cell.length_b   1.000
_cell.length_c   1.000
_cell.angle_alpha   90.00
_cell.angle_beta   90.00
_cell.angle_gamma   90.00
#
_symmetry.space_group_name_H-M   'P 1'
#
loop_
_entity.id
_entity.type
_entity.pdbx_description
1 polymer ?
#
loop_
_entity_poly.entity_id
_entity_poly.type
_entity_poly.pdbx_seq_one_letter_code
_entity_poly.pdbx_strand_id
1 'polypeptide(L)'
;MDIKTVKAAMLGVIVGDALGVPVEFMSRADLTADPVTGMREYGTHDQPAGTWSDDSSMALCLMESLTRGVDYEDMAENFLRWADEGYWTAHGEVFDMGIATRKALVKYAHRTPALECGASGERDNGNGSLMRIMPLALYLHEKMGACWNDEKDAHEVVHNASRITHAHPISLISCGIYCSIVNEILRGNDLESAVYSGIEKAKAVYAKQEEVSGYLPYFKEVDLEKLKSVPITAIRGSGYVLDTLKSALWCLLHTDSFFSCVLQAVNLGEDTDTVGAVAGGLAGLWYGLSAIQEDWISVLSREDEILALCEQFCESL
;
A
#
# COMPACT_ATOMS: atom_id res chain seq x y z
N MET A 1 -11.23 -16.10 -4.94
CA MET A 1 -10.14 -15.98 -3.92
C MET A 1 -10.60 -16.54 -2.59
N ASP A 2 -9.72 -17.15 -1.79
CA ASP A 2 -10.08 -17.60 -0.42
C ASP A 2 -10.12 -16.39 0.53
N ILE A 3 -11.10 -16.35 1.43
CA ILE A 3 -11.27 -15.29 2.44
C ILE A 3 -10.03 -15.14 3.34
N LYS A 4 -9.29 -16.20 3.61
CA LYS A 4 -8.05 -16.13 4.38
C LYS A 4 -6.97 -15.32 3.67
N THR A 5 -6.92 -15.38 2.34
CA THR A 5 -6.01 -14.59 1.51
C THR A 5 -6.35 -13.11 1.58
N VAL A 6 -7.64 -12.75 1.47
CA VAL A 6 -8.10 -11.37 1.61
C VAL A 6 -7.77 -10.84 3.01
N LYS A 7 -8.14 -11.58 4.06
CA LYS A 7 -7.86 -11.21 5.47
C LYS A 7 -6.35 -11.07 5.72
N ALA A 8 -5.54 -11.99 5.18
CA ALA A 8 -4.09 -11.94 5.36
C ALA A 8 -3.46 -10.67 4.74
N ALA A 9 -3.84 -10.34 3.51
CA ALA A 9 -3.35 -9.14 2.84
C ALA A 9 -3.80 -7.86 3.56
N MET A 10 -5.09 -7.74 3.88
CA MET A 10 -5.65 -6.52 4.46
C MET A 10 -5.23 -6.31 5.92
N LEU A 11 -5.28 -7.36 6.75
CA LEU A 11 -4.76 -7.27 8.11
C LEU A 11 -3.26 -7.01 8.12
N GLY A 12 -2.53 -7.54 7.14
CA GLY A 12 -1.11 -7.23 6.96
C GLY A 12 -0.86 -5.74 6.74
N VAL A 13 -1.65 -5.07 5.88
CA VAL A 13 -1.60 -3.62 5.67
C VAL A 13 -1.89 -2.90 6.99
N ILE A 14 -3.02 -3.20 7.64
CA ILE A 14 -3.51 -2.47 8.81
C ILE A 14 -2.59 -2.66 10.03
N VAL A 15 -2.07 -3.86 10.25
CA VAL A 15 -1.10 -4.14 11.32
C VAL A 15 0.22 -3.41 11.07
N GLY A 16 0.69 -3.39 9.82
CA GLY A 16 1.92 -2.69 9.45
C GLY A 16 1.82 -1.18 9.69
N ASP A 17 0.71 -0.57 9.28
CA ASP A 17 0.34 0.82 9.54
C ASP A 17 0.30 1.11 11.07
N ALA A 18 -0.53 0.38 11.80
CA ALA A 18 -0.72 0.59 13.24
C ALA A 18 0.55 0.41 14.09
N LEU A 19 1.51 -0.42 13.64
CA LEU A 19 2.83 -0.54 14.25
C LEU A 19 3.69 0.71 14.00
N GLY A 20 3.52 1.36 12.86
CA GLY A 20 4.30 2.52 12.43
C GLY A 20 3.80 3.85 13.00
N VAL A 21 2.47 4.03 13.15
CA VAL A 21 1.84 5.28 13.62
C VAL A 21 2.50 5.91 14.84
N PRO A 22 2.81 5.18 15.93
CA PRO A 22 3.40 5.80 17.12
C PRO A 22 4.82 6.34 16.94
N VAL A 23 5.52 5.92 15.90
CA VAL A 23 6.95 6.23 15.67
C VAL A 23 7.20 6.93 14.33
N GLU A 24 6.17 7.31 13.62
CA GLU A 24 6.28 8.08 12.39
C GLU A 24 7.10 9.35 12.60
N PHE A 25 7.89 9.73 11.62
CA PHE A 25 8.87 10.83 11.64
C PHE A 25 10.07 10.63 12.59
N MET A 26 10.14 9.54 13.35
CA MET A 26 11.36 9.22 14.10
C MET A 26 12.50 8.81 13.16
N SER A 27 13.71 9.23 13.51
CA SER A 27 14.88 8.83 12.71
C SER A 27 15.24 7.36 12.93
N ARG A 28 15.89 6.75 11.93
CA ARG A 28 16.44 5.40 12.09
C ARG A 28 17.39 5.28 13.27
N ALA A 29 18.13 6.34 13.60
CA ALA A 29 19.05 6.32 14.73
C ALA A 29 18.29 6.19 16.07
N ASP A 30 17.17 6.90 16.20
CA ASP A 30 16.29 6.82 17.37
C ASP A 30 15.69 5.41 17.50
N LEU A 31 15.19 4.84 16.40
CA LEU A 31 14.64 3.49 16.38
C LEU A 31 15.68 2.38 16.50
N THR A 32 16.95 2.67 16.20
CA THR A 32 18.05 1.74 16.51
C THR A 32 18.33 1.72 18.01
N ALA A 33 18.17 2.86 18.69
CA ALA A 33 18.38 2.97 20.15
C ALA A 33 17.19 2.40 20.95
N ASP A 34 15.96 2.57 20.44
CA ASP A 34 14.71 2.07 21.02
C ASP A 34 13.82 1.43 19.94
N PRO A 35 14.14 0.19 19.52
CA PRO A 35 13.44 -0.44 18.39
C PRO A 35 11.99 -0.79 18.74
N VAL A 36 11.10 -0.64 17.73
CA VAL A 36 9.75 -1.18 17.79
C VAL A 36 9.84 -2.70 17.79
N THR A 37 9.21 -3.32 18.78
CA THR A 37 9.15 -4.78 18.95
C THR A 37 7.70 -5.31 19.03
N GLY A 38 6.72 -4.41 18.95
CA GLY A 38 5.29 -4.71 18.99
C GLY A 38 4.47 -3.43 19.00
N MET A 39 3.15 -3.57 19.16
CA MET A 39 2.26 -2.41 19.22
C MET A 39 2.65 -1.46 20.34
N ARG A 40 2.84 -0.19 19.98
CA ARG A 40 3.05 0.94 20.89
C ARG A 40 1.79 1.79 20.94
N GLU A 41 1.72 2.69 21.90
CA GLU A 41 0.63 3.64 22.05
C GLU A 41 1.17 5.07 22.17
N TYR A 42 0.32 6.03 21.84
CA TYR A 42 0.59 7.47 21.86
C TYR A 42 1.69 7.86 20.84
N GLY A 43 2.88 8.19 21.25
CA GLY A 43 3.98 8.55 20.35
C GLY A 43 3.67 9.81 19.50
N THR A 44 4.05 9.78 18.23
CA THR A 44 4.00 10.96 17.34
C THR A 44 2.60 11.55 17.19
N HIS A 45 1.59 10.70 17.05
CA HIS A 45 0.20 11.13 16.78
C HIS A 45 -0.70 11.11 18.01
N ASP A 46 -0.17 10.80 19.20
CA ASP A 46 -0.93 10.72 20.46
C ASP A 46 -2.18 9.81 20.35
N GLN A 47 -2.03 8.67 19.66
CA GLN A 47 -3.10 7.71 19.42
C GLN A 47 -2.94 6.45 20.30
N PRO A 48 -4.05 5.79 20.71
CA PRO A 48 -3.99 4.50 21.40
C PRO A 48 -3.37 3.40 20.52
N ALA A 49 -2.89 2.33 21.15
CA ALA A 49 -2.38 1.16 20.42
C ALA A 49 -3.45 0.57 19.47
N GLY A 50 -3.02 0.11 18.29
CA GLY A 50 -3.92 -0.47 17.28
C GLY A 50 -4.69 0.56 16.45
N THR A 51 -4.34 1.86 16.56
CA THR A 51 -4.85 2.91 15.68
C THR A 51 -4.08 2.90 14.37
N TRP A 52 -4.79 2.90 13.25
CA TRP A 52 -4.24 3.07 11.90
C TRP A 52 -4.42 4.50 11.39
N SER A 53 -3.62 4.87 10.39
CA SER A 53 -3.58 6.19 9.76
C SER A 53 -4.47 6.30 8.51
N ASP A 54 -4.13 7.24 7.61
CA ASP A 54 -4.76 7.38 6.29
C ASP A 54 -4.43 6.20 5.36
N ASP A 55 -3.32 5.50 5.56
CA ASP A 55 -2.94 4.31 4.82
C ASP A 55 -4.06 3.27 4.81
N SER A 56 -4.44 2.79 5.99
CA SER A 56 -5.49 1.78 6.13
C SER A 56 -6.88 2.35 5.87
N SER A 57 -7.15 3.59 6.32
CA SER A 57 -8.43 4.25 6.07
C SER A 57 -8.76 4.31 4.58
N MET A 58 -7.80 4.76 3.76
CA MET A 58 -8.00 4.86 2.32
C MET A 58 -8.00 3.48 1.64
N ALA A 59 -7.25 2.49 2.16
CA ALA A 59 -7.32 1.11 1.67
C ALA A 59 -8.71 0.50 1.94
N LEU A 60 -9.30 0.71 3.10
CA LEU A 60 -10.65 0.25 3.43
C LEU A 60 -11.72 0.97 2.59
N CYS A 61 -11.60 2.28 2.37
CA CYS A 61 -12.45 3.04 1.45
C CYS A 61 -12.40 2.48 0.02
N LEU A 62 -11.20 2.17 -0.48
CA LEU A 62 -11.03 1.57 -1.80
C LEU A 62 -11.64 0.17 -1.87
N MET A 63 -11.38 -0.66 -0.85
CA MET A 63 -11.90 -2.02 -0.76
C MET A 63 -13.42 -2.05 -0.77
N GLU A 64 -14.08 -1.17 0.00
CA GLU A 64 -15.53 -1.05 0.01
C GLU A 64 -16.09 -0.60 -1.34
N SER A 65 -15.48 0.38 -2.00
CA SER A 65 -15.87 0.79 -3.35
C SER A 65 -15.82 -0.38 -4.34
N LEU A 66 -14.74 -1.16 -4.29
CA LEU A 66 -14.53 -2.32 -5.17
C LEU A 66 -15.55 -3.44 -4.96
N THR A 67 -16.26 -3.50 -3.82
CA THR A 67 -17.39 -4.45 -3.65
C THR A 67 -18.51 -4.19 -4.66
N ARG A 68 -18.61 -2.98 -5.19
CA ARG A 68 -19.57 -2.54 -6.20
C ARG A 68 -19.01 -2.54 -7.63
N GLY A 69 -17.73 -2.85 -7.79
CA GLY A 69 -17.01 -2.82 -9.05
C GLY A 69 -16.05 -1.64 -9.17
N VAL A 70 -15.43 -1.47 -10.34
CA VAL A 70 -14.51 -0.35 -10.60
C VAL A 70 -15.32 0.90 -11.00
N ASP A 71 -15.41 1.85 -10.09
CA ASP A 71 -15.99 3.17 -10.32
C ASP A 71 -15.11 4.23 -9.62
N TYR A 72 -14.42 5.06 -10.40
CA TYR A 72 -13.46 6.03 -9.88
C TYR A 72 -14.12 7.20 -9.15
N GLU A 73 -15.36 7.55 -9.52
CA GLU A 73 -16.13 8.57 -8.79
C GLU A 73 -16.59 8.04 -7.42
N ASP A 74 -17.01 6.77 -7.34
CA ASP A 74 -17.36 6.12 -6.07
C ASP A 74 -16.12 5.98 -5.15
N MET A 75 -14.95 5.65 -5.71
CA MET A 75 -13.68 5.64 -4.96
C MET A 75 -13.34 7.02 -4.40
N ALA A 76 -13.43 8.05 -5.24
CA ALA A 76 -13.15 9.44 -4.84
C ALA A 76 -14.13 9.95 -3.80
N GLU A 77 -15.43 9.60 -3.89
CA GLU A 77 -16.45 9.93 -2.91
C GLU A 77 -16.16 9.27 -1.55
N ASN A 78 -15.77 8.00 -1.51
CA ASN A 78 -15.37 7.35 -0.27
C ASN A 78 -14.14 8.01 0.35
N PHE A 79 -13.15 8.45 -0.45
CA PHE A 79 -11.99 9.20 0.04
C PHE A 79 -12.39 10.59 0.57
N LEU A 80 -13.35 11.26 -0.06
CA LEU A 80 -13.86 12.54 0.43
C LEU A 80 -14.63 12.36 1.75
N ARG A 81 -15.47 11.32 1.87
CA ARG A 81 -16.15 10.97 3.12
C ARG A 81 -15.17 10.65 4.25
N TRP A 82 -14.07 9.96 3.93
CA TRP A 82 -13.00 9.78 4.90
C TRP A 82 -12.46 11.12 5.39
N ALA A 83 -12.13 12.03 4.47
CA ALA A 83 -11.53 13.32 4.80
C ALA A 83 -12.46 14.25 5.58
N ASP A 84 -13.76 14.27 5.26
CA ASP A 84 -14.74 15.22 5.79
C ASP A 84 -15.55 14.66 6.97
N GLU A 85 -15.82 13.34 6.99
CA GLU A 85 -16.71 12.69 7.94
C GLU A 85 -15.97 11.71 8.89
N GLY A 86 -14.66 11.47 8.70
CA GLY A 86 -13.92 10.46 9.44
C GLY A 86 -14.29 9.02 9.06
N TYR A 87 -14.83 8.82 7.85
CA TYR A 87 -15.26 7.49 7.39
C TYR A 87 -14.08 6.53 7.30
N TRP A 88 -14.24 5.30 7.77
CA TRP A 88 -13.15 4.31 7.89
C TRP A 88 -11.91 4.78 8.65
N THR A 89 -12.00 5.81 9.49
CA THR A 89 -10.94 6.10 10.47
C THR A 89 -11.05 5.18 11.68
N ALA A 90 -9.97 5.04 12.42
CA ALA A 90 -9.92 4.20 13.62
C ALA A 90 -10.87 4.71 14.71
N HIS A 91 -11.00 6.04 14.87
CA HIS A 91 -11.72 6.68 16.00
C HIS A 91 -12.67 7.83 15.58
N GLY A 92 -13.02 7.95 14.30
CA GLY A 92 -13.90 9.02 13.80
C GLY A 92 -13.20 10.34 13.52
N GLU A 93 -11.88 10.41 13.67
CA GLU A 93 -11.07 11.60 13.41
C GLU A 93 -9.97 11.28 12.39
N VAL A 94 -9.75 12.21 11.45
CA VAL A 94 -8.69 12.12 10.45
C VAL A 94 -7.42 12.74 11.01
N PHE A 95 -6.35 12.00 11.01
CA PHE A 95 -5.00 12.52 11.23
C PHE A 95 -4.08 12.07 10.08
N ASP A 96 -2.90 12.66 9.99
CA ASP A 96 -1.86 12.34 9.01
C ASP A 96 -2.31 12.30 7.54
N MET A 97 -3.10 13.28 7.12
CA MET A 97 -3.50 13.40 5.72
C MET A 97 -2.38 14.01 4.87
N GLY A 98 -1.84 13.28 3.91
CA GLY A 98 -0.84 13.74 2.97
C GLY A 98 -1.27 14.99 2.17
N ILE A 99 -0.31 15.89 1.90
CA ILE A 99 -0.57 17.16 1.19
C ILE A 99 -1.16 16.94 -0.21
N ALA A 100 -0.65 15.94 -0.95
CA ALA A 100 -1.14 15.63 -2.30
C ALA A 100 -2.59 15.12 -2.26
N THR A 101 -2.90 14.22 -1.33
CA THR A 101 -4.25 13.70 -1.09
C THR A 101 -5.22 14.84 -0.76
N ARG A 102 -4.87 15.71 0.21
CA ARG A 102 -5.70 16.87 0.58
C ARG A 102 -6.00 17.77 -0.61
N LYS A 103 -4.98 18.12 -1.41
CA LYS A 103 -5.18 18.96 -2.60
C LYS A 103 -6.09 18.32 -3.64
N ALA A 104 -5.98 17.02 -3.85
CA ALA A 104 -6.83 16.29 -4.79
C ALA A 104 -8.29 16.23 -4.31
N LEU A 105 -8.51 15.91 -3.03
CA LEU A 105 -9.87 15.86 -2.47
C LEU A 105 -10.54 17.23 -2.44
N VAL A 106 -9.80 18.33 -2.21
CA VAL A 106 -10.33 19.68 -2.36
C VAL A 106 -10.78 19.94 -3.80
N LYS A 107 -10.03 19.53 -4.83
CA LYS A 107 -10.48 19.65 -6.22
C LYS A 107 -11.75 18.83 -6.48
N TYR A 108 -11.79 17.59 -5.98
CA TYR A 108 -12.95 16.72 -6.12
C TYR A 108 -14.20 17.33 -5.47
N ALA A 109 -14.10 17.85 -4.24
CA ALA A 109 -15.18 18.56 -3.57
C ALA A 109 -15.69 19.77 -4.37
N HIS A 110 -14.83 20.39 -5.20
CA HIS A 110 -15.18 21.45 -6.14
C HIS A 110 -15.63 20.94 -7.53
N ARG A 111 -16.02 19.66 -7.62
CA ARG A 111 -16.60 19.04 -8.83
C ARG A 111 -15.61 18.82 -9.98
N THR A 112 -14.32 18.78 -9.71
CA THR A 112 -13.34 18.25 -10.69
C THR A 112 -13.55 16.74 -10.82
N PRO A 113 -13.59 16.15 -12.03
CA PRO A 113 -13.70 14.70 -12.22
C PRO A 113 -12.59 13.95 -11.46
N ALA A 114 -12.90 12.79 -10.88
CA ALA A 114 -11.99 12.02 -10.03
C ALA A 114 -10.60 11.83 -10.66
N LEU A 115 -10.53 11.47 -11.94
CA LEU A 115 -9.30 11.20 -12.67
C LEU A 115 -8.45 12.46 -12.99
N GLU A 116 -8.97 13.66 -12.76
CA GLU A 116 -8.30 14.93 -13.00
C GLU A 116 -7.84 15.61 -11.68
N CYS A 117 -8.13 15.00 -10.53
CA CYS A 117 -7.84 15.59 -9.23
C CYS A 117 -6.37 15.46 -8.83
N GLY A 118 -5.74 14.33 -9.11
CA GLY A 118 -4.36 14.05 -8.73
C GLY A 118 -3.36 14.97 -9.41
N ALA A 119 -2.36 15.38 -8.66
CA ALA A 119 -1.28 16.20 -9.19
C ALA A 119 -0.20 15.34 -9.87
N SER A 120 0.47 15.90 -10.90
CA SER A 120 1.50 15.24 -11.70
C SER A 120 2.79 16.05 -11.86
N GLY A 121 2.97 17.11 -11.06
CA GLY A 121 4.19 17.93 -11.07
C GLY A 121 5.42 17.15 -10.58
N GLU A 122 6.61 17.66 -10.83
CA GLU A 122 7.89 16.99 -10.55
C GLU A 122 8.04 16.51 -9.09
N ARG A 123 7.39 17.17 -8.14
CA ARG A 123 7.43 16.84 -6.70
C ARG A 123 6.17 16.14 -6.19
N ASP A 124 5.23 15.79 -7.08
CA ASP A 124 3.95 15.15 -6.72
C ASP A 124 4.04 13.62 -6.86
N ASN A 125 5.13 13.03 -6.38
CA ASN A 125 5.48 11.62 -6.48
C ASN A 125 5.56 10.92 -5.11
N GLY A 126 4.68 11.32 -4.20
CA GLY A 126 4.49 10.68 -2.90
C GLY A 126 3.87 9.28 -3.00
N ASN A 127 3.87 8.57 -1.89
CA ASN A 127 3.43 7.18 -1.76
C ASN A 127 1.93 7.01 -1.44
N GLY A 128 1.16 8.07 -1.25
CA GLY A 128 -0.23 8.02 -0.79
C GLY A 128 -1.22 7.28 -1.70
N SER A 129 -0.85 6.91 -2.93
CA SER A 129 -1.63 5.96 -3.73
C SER A 129 -1.12 4.53 -3.61
N LEU A 130 0.18 4.33 -3.37
CA LEU A 130 0.79 3.02 -3.18
C LEU A 130 0.30 2.35 -1.89
N MET A 131 0.24 3.10 -0.80
CA MET A 131 -0.15 2.63 0.52
C MET A 131 -1.52 1.93 0.54
N ARG A 132 -2.46 2.40 -0.28
CA ARG A 132 -3.86 1.93 -0.29
C ARG A 132 -4.21 0.94 -1.40
N ILE A 133 -3.25 0.58 -2.29
CA ILE A 133 -3.57 -0.08 -3.58
C ILE A 133 -3.83 -1.60 -3.45
N MET A 134 -3.51 -2.23 -2.32
CA MET A 134 -3.63 -3.68 -2.11
C MET A 134 -5.01 -4.26 -2.51
N PRO A 135 -6.17 -3.68 -2.11
CA PRO A 135 -7.47 -4.23 -2.48
C PRO A 135 -7.67 -4.32 -3.99
N LEU A 136 -7.16 -3.33 -4.75
CA LEU A 136 -7.27 -3.33 -6.20
C LEU A 136 -6.44 -4.46 -6.82
N ALA A 137 -5.25 -4.75 -6.29
CA ALA A 137 -4.45 -5.87 -6.78
C ALA A 137 -5.17 -7.21 -6.60
N LEU A 138 -5.83 -7.43 -5.45
CA LEU A 138 -6.65 -8.61 -5.19
C LEU A 138 -7.84 -8.69 -6.16
N TYR A 139 -8.54 -7.57 -6.36
CA TYR A 139 -9.68 -7.45 -7.27
C TYR A 139 -9.29 -7.82 -8.71
N LEU A 140 -8.20 -7.25 -9.22
CA LEU A 140 -7.75 -7.49 -10.59
C LEU A 140 -7.37 -8.96 -10.83
N HIS A 141 -6.74 -9.62 -9.85
CA HIS A 141 -6.41 -11.04 -9.95
C HIS A 141 -7.66 -11.90 -10.20
N GLU A 142 -8.74 -11.66 -9.47
CA GLU A 142 -9.98 -12.42 -9.61
C GLU A 142 -10.81 -12.02 -10.84
N LYS A 143 -10.96 -10.73 -11.08
CA LYS A 143 -11.87 -10.22 -12.13
C LYS A 143 -11.28 -10.20 -13.52
N MET A 144 -9.97 -10.01 -13.65
CA MET A 144 -9.29 -9.94 -14.94
C MET A 144 -8.45 -11.21 -15.24
N GLY A 145 -8.36 -12.13 -14.25
CA GLY A 145 -7.64 -13.39 -14.39
C GLY A 145 -6.14 -13.27 -14.10
N ALA A 146 -5.49 -14.42 -13.90
CA ALA A 146 -4.12 -14.52 -13.39
C ALA A 146 -3.02 -13.93 -14.30
N CYS A 147 -3.33 -13.55 -15.55
CA CYS A 147 -2.37 -12.96 -16.49
C CYS A 147 -2.61 -11.47 -16.75
N TRP A 148 -3.45 -10.81 -15.95
CA TRP A 148 -3.80 -9.41 -16.18
C TRP A 148 -2.60 -8.46 -16.24
N ASN A 149 -1.53 -8.78 -15.51
CA ASN A 149 -0.33 -7.97 -15.43
C ASN A 149 0.54 -7.97 -16.69
N ASP A 150 0.14 -8.73 -17.72
CA ASP A 150 0.69 -8.66 -19.08
C ASP A 150 -0.12 -7.70 -19.98
N GLU A 151 -1.27 -7.20 -19.49
CA GLU A 151 -2.24 -6.44 -20.28
C GLU A 151 -2.21 -4.94 -19.94
N LYS A 152 -2.14 -4.08 -20.98
CA LYS A 152 -2.12 -2.62 -20.82
C LYS A 152 -3.37 -2.10 -20.09
N ASP A 153 -4.55 -2.59 -20.49
CA ASP A 153 -5.82 -2.08 -19.99
C ASP A 153 -5.99 -2.33 -18.48
N ALA A 154 -5.44 -3.42 -17.96
CA ALA A 154 -5.44 -3.70 -16.53
C ALA A 154 -4.51 -2.76 -15.74
N HIS A 155 -3.33 -2.44 -16.30
CA HIS A 155 -2.45 -1.42 -15.74
C HIS A 155 -3.09 -0.04 -15.76
N GLU A 156 -3.92 0.27 -16.76
CA GLU A 156 -4.67 1.54 -16.80
C GLU A 156 -5.70 1.64 -15.67
N VAL A 157 -6.31 0.53 -15.26
CA VAL A 157 -7.18 0.51 -14.06
C VAL A 157 -6.39 0.88 -12.80
N VAL A 158 -5.18 0.34 -12.63
CA VAL A 158 -4.29 0.68 -11.50
C VAL A 158 -3.90 2.16 -11.55
N HIS A 159 -3.53 2.65 -12.73
CA HIS A 159 -3.17 4.06 -12.93
C HIS A 159 -4.34 4.99 -12.58
N ASN A 160 -5.54 4.68 -13.01
CA ASN A 160 -6.71 5.49 -12.76
C ASN A 160 -7.06 5.55 -11.26
N ALA A 161 -6.97 4.45 -10.54
CA ALA A 161 -7.15 4.43 -9.07
C ALA A 161 -6.08 5.29 -8.34
N SER A 162 -4.84 5.31 -8.85
CA SER A 162 -3.79 6.19 -8.33
C SER A 162 -4.06 7.66 -8.68
N ARG A 163 -4.46 7.96 -9.93
CA ARG A 163 -4.71 9.33 -10.45
C ARG A 163 -5.74 10.12 -9.65
N ILE A 164 -6.63 9.47 -8.93
CA ILE A 164 -7.58 10.16 -8.05
C ILE A 164 -6.84 11.16 -7.13
N THR A 165 -5.64 10.79 -6.65
CA THR A 165 -4.83 11.66 -5.77
C THR A 165 -3.41 11.88 -6.25
N HIS A 166 -2.79 10.92 -6.94
CA HIS A 166 -1.38 10.90 -7.35
C HIS A 166 -1.28 10.50 -8.82
N ALA A 167 -1.14 11.49 -9.70
CA ALA A 167 -1.09 11.29 -11.14
C ALA A 167 0.34 11.33 -11.72
N HIS A 168 1.38 11.48 -10.88
CA HIS A 168 2.75 11.48 -11.36
C HIS A 168 3.16 10.08 -11.88
N PRO A 169 3.79 9.97 -13.07
CA PRO A 169 4.12 8.67 -13.67
C PRO A 169 4.91 7.72 -12.76
N ILE A 170 5.79 8.24 -11.91
CA ILE A 170 6.52 7.40 -10.93
C ILE A 170 5.56 6.75 -9.94
N SER A 171 4.53 7.46 -9.45
CA SER A 171 3.53 6.86 -8.54
C SER A 171 2.66 5.84 -9.28
N LEU A 172 2.26 6.11 -10.52
CA LEU A 172 1.49 5.18 -11.36
C LEU A 172 2.26 3.87 -11.58
N ILE A 173 3.51 3.96 -12.02
CA ILE A 173 4.38 2.80 -12.27
C ILE A 173 4.64 2.02 -10.98
N SER A 174 4.85 2.71 -9.84
CA SER A 174 5.08 2.05 -8.55
C SER A 174 3.87 1.21 -8.12
N CYS A 175 2.66 1.77 -8.24
CA CYS A 175 1.42 1.02 -7.98
C CYS A 175 1.28 -0.19 -8.91
N GLY A 176 1.60 -0.04 -10.20
CA GLY A 176 1.51 -1.13 -11.16
C GLY A 176 2.53 -2.24 -10.91
N ILE A 177 3.77 -1.91 -10.52
CA ILE A 177 4.78 -2.91 -10.13
C ILE A 177 4.33 -3.65 -8.86
N TYR A 178 3.85 -2.92 -7.85
CA TYR A 178 3.36 -3.53 -6.62
C TYR A 178 2.20 -4.50 -6.89
N CYS A 179 1.17 -4.07 -7.61
CA CYS A 179 0.03 -4.91 -7.98
C CYS A 179 0.45 -6.13 -8.82
N SER A 180 1.44 -5.95 -9.71
CA SER A 180 1.98 -7.05 -10.54
C SER A 180 2.69 -8.09 -9.67
N ILE A 181 3.46 -7.68 -8.65
CA ILE A 181 4.10 -8.59 -7.69
C ILE A 181 3.04 -9.33 -6.87
N VAL A 182 2.01 -8.63 -6.37
CA VAL A 182 0.86 -9.24 -5.67
C VAL A 182 0.23 -10.33 -6.54
N ASN A 183 0.00 -10.04 -7.82
CA ASN A 183 -0.54 -11.03 -8.77
C ASN A 183 0.36 -12.28 -8.91
N GLU A 184 1.67 -12.10 -9.00
CA GLU A 184 2.60 -13.24 -9.12
C GLU A 184 2.68 -14.08 -7.83
N ILE A 185 2.53 -13.45 -6.66
CA ILE A 185 2.39 -14.19 -5.38
C ILE A 185 1.10 -15.00 -5.38
N LEU A 186 -0.04 -14.41 -5.78
CA LEU A 186 -1.33 -15.10 -5.86
C LEU A 186 -1.36 -16.25 -6.86
N ARG A 187 -0.50 -16.22 -7.87
CA ARG A 187 -0.30 -17.33 -8.82
C ARG A 187 0.45 -18.51 -8.21
N GLY A 188 0.99 -18.37 -7.01
CA GLY A 188 1.72 -19.43 -6.31
C GLY A 188 3.18 -19.56 -6.74
N ASN A 189 3.77 -18.53 -7.34
CA ASN A 189 5.21 -18.48 -7.58
C ASN A 189 5.99 -18.40 -6.26
N ASP A 190 7.23 -18.91 -6.21
CA ASP A 190 8.11 -18.63 -5.09
C ASP A 190 8.41 -17.12 -5.00
N LEU A 191 8.84 -16.66 -3.83
CA LEU A 191 8.96 -15.23 -3.55
C LEU A 191 9.88 -14.49 -4.54
N GLU A 192 11.07 -15.03 -4.79
CA GLU A 192 12.03 -14.38 -5.70
C GLU A 192 11.49 -14.35 -7.13
N SER A 193 10.88 -15.46 -7.58
CA SER A 193 10.24 -15.52 -8.89
C SER A 193 9.05 -14.57 -9.00
N ALA A 194 8.23 -14.42 -7.94
CA ALA A 194 7.11 -13.48 -7.91
C ALA A 194 7.58 -12.03 -8.01
N VAL A 195 8.58 -11.65 -7.23
CA VAL A 195 9.15 -10.29 -7.26
C VAL A 195 9.79 -10.01 -8.62
N TYR A 196 10.63 -10.92 -9.12
CA TYR A 196 11.26 -10.77 -10.44
C TYR A 196 10.23 -10.63 -11.56
N SER A 197 9.31 -11.60 -11.65
CA SER A 197 8.31 -11.62 -12.73
C SER A 197 7.37 -10.42 -12.67
N GLY A 198 6.94 -10.02 -11.46
CA GLY A 198 6.07 -8.85 -11.28
C GLY A 198 6.74 -7.56 -11.75
N ILE A 199 8.02 -7.35 -11.40
CA ILE A 199 8.80 -6.19 -11.85
C ILE A 199 8.96 -6.19 -13.37
N GLU A 200 9.41 -7.30 -13.94
CA GLU A 200 9.74 -7.36 -15.37
C GLU A 200 8.51 -7.28 -16.27
N LYS A 201 7.40 -7.92 -15.90
CA LYS A 201 6.13 -7.82 -16.63
C LYS A 201 5.61 -6.39 -16.65
N ALA A 202 5.53 -5.73 -15.48
CA ALA A 202 5.10 -4.34 -15.41
C ALA A 202 6.00 -3.43 -16.26
N LYS A 203 7.33 -3.55 -16.14
CA LYS A 203 8.27 -2.79 -16.98
C LYS A 203 8.08 -3.04 -18.48
N ALA A 204 7.83 -4.30 -18.87
CA ALA A 204 7.61 -4.65 -20.28
C ALA A 204 6.32 -4.03 -20.85
N VAL A 205 5.26 -3.92 -20.03
CA VAL A 205 4.02 -3.22 -20.41
C VAL A 205 4.29 -1.72 -20.53
N TYR A 206 4.96 -1.10 -19.54
CA TYR A 206 5.23 0.33 -19.52
C TYR A 206 6.22 0.79 -20.61
N ALA A 207 7.17 -0.07 -21.01
CA ALA A 207 8.09 0.25 -22.10
C ALA A 207 7.39 0.52 -23.44
N LYS A 208 6.15 0.06 -23.59
CA LYS A 208 5.33 0.25 -24.80
C LYS A 208 4.36 1.44 -24.70
N GLN A 209 4.37 2.18 -23.58
CA GLN A 209 3.44 3.27 -23.30
C GLN A 209 4.20 4.60 -23.27
N GLU A 210 3.99 5.46 -24.28
CA GLU A 210 4.72 6.75 -24.43
C GLU A 210 4.60 7.66 -23.19
N GLU A 211 3.44 7.65 -22.52
CA GLU A 211 3.15 8.49 -21.36
C GLU A 211 4.04 8.20 -20.13
N VAL A 212 4.48 6.95 -19.97
CA VAL A 212 5.21 6.50 -18.78
C VAL A 212 6.59 5.91 -19.08
N SER A 213 6.87 5.48 -20.30
CA SER A 213 8.13 4.81 -20.68
C SER A 213 9.38 5.65 -20.37
N GLY A 214 9.29 6.97 -20.52
CA GLY A 214 10.38 7.91 -20.21
C GLY A 214 10.79 7.92 -18.72
N TYR A 215 9.94 7.40 -17.83
CA TYR A 215 10.21 7.32 -16.38
C TYR A 215 10.81 5.98 -15.93
N LEU A 216 10.86 4.96 -16.79
CA LEU A 216 11.46 3.67 -16.44
C LEU A 216 12.91 3.74 -15.95
N PRO A 217 13.78 4.66 -16.40
CA PRO A 217 15.11 4.81 -15.86
C PRO A 217 15.19 5.10 -14.36
N TYR A 218 14.14 5.69 -13.75
CA TYR A 218 14.06 5.89 -12.30
C TYR A 218 13.93 4.56 -11.53
N PHE A 219 13.40 3.52 -12.18
CA PHE A 219 13.19 2.19 -11.61
C PHE A 219 14.37 1.22 -11.81
N LYS A 220 15.54 1.73 -12.20
CA LYS A 220 16.74 0.89 -12.41
C LYS A 220 17.21 0.15 -11.14
N GLU A 221 16.89 0.70 -9.95
CA GLU A 221 17.20 0.09 -8.65
C GLU A 221 16.06 -0.81 -8.13
N VAL A 222 14.88 -0.79 -8.75
CA VAL A 222 13.79 -1.74 -8.51
C VAL A 222 14.04 -2.93 -9.43
N ASP A 223 14.90 -3.83 -8.95
CA ASP A 223 15.42 -5.00 -9.64
C ASP A 223 15.79 -6.06 -8.59
N LEU A 224 15.45 -7.32 -8.81
CA LEU A 224 15.61 -8.37 -7.80
C LEU A 224 17.05 -8.49 -7.29
N GLU A 225 18.04 -8.58 -8.18
CA GLU A 225 19.43 -8.78 -7.79
C GLU A 225 19.99 -7.57 -7.03
N LYS A 226 19.58 -6.39 -7.42
CA LYS A 226 19.95 -5.16 -6.70
C LYS A 226 19.28 -5.10 -5.33
N LEU A 227 17.98 -5.38 -5.25
CA LEU A 227 17.26 -5.43 -3.98
C LEU A 227 17.88 -6.43 -3.01
N LYS A 228 18.32 -7.59 -3.50
CA LYS A 228 19.01 -8.61 -2.68
C LYS A 228 20.41 -8.21 -2.23
N SER A 229 21.11 -7.41 -3.01
CA SER A 229 22.51 -7.05 -2.74
C SER A 229 22.70 -5.73 -2.00
N VAL A 230 21.69 -4.83 -2.02
CA VAL A 230 21.81 -3.52 -1.41
C VAL A 230 21.81 -3.61 0.13
N PRO A 231 22.74 -2.94 0.83
CA PRO A 231 22.74 -2.96 2.29
C PRO A 231 21.62 -2.11 2.87
N ILE A 232 21.16 -2.43 4.07
CA ILE A 232 20.10 -1.71 4.78
C ILE A 232 20.37 -0.20 4.90
N THR A 233 21.63 0.19 4.99
CA THR A 233 22.06 1.61 5.09
C THR A 233 21.72 2.43 3.84
N ALA A 234 21.45 1.78 2.71
CA ALA A 234 21.05 2.43 1.45
C ALA A 234 19.52 2.38 1.22
N ILE A 235 18.76 1.72 2.10
CA ILE A 235 17.32 1.69 2.09
C ILE A 235 16.78 2.89 2.88
N ARG A 236 15.75 3.58 2.37
CA ARG A 236 15.18 4.79 2.97
C ARG A 236 13.70 4.60 3.22
N GLY A 237 13.23 4.95 4.41
CA GLY A 237 11.82 4.95 4.78
C GLY A 237 11.12 6.28 4.48
N SER A 238 11.42 6.95 3.38
CA SER A 238 10.84 8.28 3.10
C SER A 238 9.48 8.18 2.39
N GLY A 239 8.68 9.27 2.47
CA GLY A 239 7.41 9.40 1.76
C GLY A 239 7.52 9.49 0.22
N TYR A 240 8.72 9.35 -0.35
CA TYR A 240 8.90 9.19 -1.79
C TYR A 240 8.50 7.79 -2.23
N VAL A 241 7.57 7.69 -3.19
CA VAL A 241 6.95 6.41 -3.57
C VAL A 241 7.96 5.31 -3.95
N LEU A 242 9.09 5.66 -4.59
CA LEU A 242 10.13 4.68 -4.92
C LEU A 242 10.91 4.20 -3.70
N ASP A 243 11.14 5.06 -2.71
CA ASP A 243 11.78 4.65 -1.46
C ASP A 243 10.85 3.69 -0.71
N THR A 244 9.55 4.00 -0.59
CA THR A 244 8.56 3.12 0.03
C THR A 244 8.49 1.76 -0.66
N LEU A 245 8.35 1.74 -2.01
CA LEU A 245 8.31 0.48 -2.78
C LEU A 245 9.59 -0.36 -2.58
N LYS A 246 10.75 0.26 -2.67
CA LYS A 246 12.04 -0.41 -2.47
C LYS A 246 12.20 -0.95 -1.06
N SER A 247 11.80 -0.18 -0.06
CA SER A 247 11.88 -0.56 1.35
C SER A 247 11.00 -1.75 1.67
N ALA A 248 9.74 -1.74 1.19
CA ALA A 248 8.82 -2.86 1.37
C ALA A 248 9.34 -4.15 0.72
N LEU A 249 9.80 -4.07 -0.53
CA LEU A 249 10.36 -5.23 -1.25
C LEU A 249 11.65 -5.73 -0.60
N TRP A 250 12.50 -4.81 -0.16
CA TRP A 250 13.74 -5.16 0.53
C TRP A 250 13.45 -5.88 1.84
N CYS A 251 12.54 -5.38 2.66
CA CYS A 251 12.15 -6.03 3.93
C CYS A 251 11.60 -7.42 3.68
N LEU A 252 10.72 -7.59 2.69
CA LEU A 252 10.15 -8.89 2.34
C LEU A 252 11.21 -9.90 1.89
N LEU A 253 12.23 -9.46 1.12
CA LEU A 253 13.29 -10.33 0.60
C LEU A 253 14.38 -10.67 1.63
N HIS A 254 14.52 -9.90 2.73
CA HIS A 254 15.58 -10.07 3.73
C HIS A 254 15.08 -10.59 5.07
N THR A 255 13.81 -10.99 5.15
CA THR A 255 13.22 -11.53 6.38
C THR A 255 12.51 -12.85 6.07
N ASP A 256 12.25 -13.63 7.11
CA ASP A 256 11.73 -15.01 7.01
C ASP A 256 10.36 -15.20 7.67
N SER A 257 9.73 -14.12 8.15
CA SER A 257 8.44 -14.15 8.80
C SER A 257 7.69 -12.82 8.63
N PHE A 258 6.37 -12.85 8.77
CA PHE A 258 5.56 -11.63 8.84
C PHE A 258 6.09 -10.69 9.93
N PHE A 259 6.30 -11.23 11.13
CA PHE A 259 6.81 -10.49 12.29
C PHE A 259 8.11 -9.74 11.99
N SER A 260 9.12 -10.44 11.47
CA SER A 260 10.40 -9.82 11.16
C SER A 260 10.30 -8.80 10.01
N CYS A 261 9.44 -9.05 9.02
CA CYS A 261 9.26 -8.16 7.87
C CYS A 261 8.66 -6.80 8.29
N VAL A 262 7.54 -6.80 9.01
CA VAL A 262 6.88 -5.54 9.39
C VAL A 262 7.70 -4.75 10.42
N LEU A 263 8.32 -5.43 11.39
CA LEU A 263 9.19 -4.74 12.33
C LEU A 263 10.44 -4.16 11.67
N GLN A 264 11.02 -4.88 10.70
CA GLN A 264 12.12 -4.34 9.90
C GLN A 264 11.69 -3.10 9.13
N ALA A 265 10.49 -3.11 8.52
CA ALA A 265 9.93 -1.99 7.76
C ALA A 265 9.73 -0.75 8.65
N VAL A 266 9.05 -0.90 9.78
CA VAL A 266 8.81 0.18 10.74
C VAL A 266 10.12 0.74 11.31
N ASN A 267 11.09 -0.11 11.65
CA ASN A 267 12.38 0.32 12.20
C ASN A 267 13.34 0.96 11.15
N LEU A 268 12.91 1.11 9.90
CA LEU A 268 13.66 1.92 8.93
C LEU A 268 13.59 3.42 9.26
N GLY A 269 12.57 3.85 10.01
CA GLY A 269 12.36 5.26 10.39
C GLY A 269 11.73 6.09 9.29
N GLU A 270 11.54 7.37 9.58
CA GLU A 270 10.89 8.38 8.72
C GLU A 270 9.38 8.11 8.56
N ASP A 271 8.93 7.61 7.44
CA ASP A 271 7.53 7.29 7.09
C ASP A 271 7.25 5.82 7.43
N THR A 272 7.12 5.56 8.73
CA THR A 272 7.15 4.21 9.30
C THR A 272 5.85 3.43 9.11
N ASP A 273 4.73 4.10 9.15
CA ASP A 273 3.39 3.55 8.96
C ASP A 273 3.15 3.15 7.51
N THR A 274 3.46 4.04 6.56
CA THR A 274 3.32 3.71 5.13
C THR A 274 4.27 2.58 4.71
N VAL A 275 5.54 2.61 5.12
CA VAL A 275 6.47 1.51 4.80
C VAL A 275 6.01 0.21 5.46
N GLY A 276 5.52 0.30 6.71
CA GLY A 276 4.91 -0.80 7.45
C GLY A 276 3.68 -1.38 6.74
N ALA A 277 2.75 -0.52 6.30
CA ALA A 277 1.53 -0.92 5.58
C ALA A 277 1.84 -1.63 4.26
N VAL A 278 2.71 -1.04 3.44
CA VAL A 278 3.06 -1.60 2.12
C VAL A 278 3.81 -2.93 2.25
N ALA A 279 4.76 -3.02 3.18
CA ALA A 279 5.49 -4.27 3.47
C ALA A 279 4.57 -5.30 4.12
N GLY A 280 3.73 -4.87 5.06
CA GLY A 280 2.79 -5.71 5.79
C GLY A 280 1.77 -6.38 4.88
N GLY A 281 1.24 -5.66 3.90
CA GLY A 281 0.34 -6.22 2.90
C GLY A 281 0.98 -7.36 2.08
N LEU A 282 2.21 -7.16 1.60
CA LEU A 282 2.95 -8.21 0.90
C LEU A 282 3.31 -9.39 1.81
N ALA A 283 3.78 -9.10 3.02
CA ALA A 283 4.16 -10.14 3.99
C ALA A 283 2.94 -10.95 4.47
N GLY A 284 1.80 -10.27 4.73
CA GLY A 284 0.54 -10.94 5.08
C GLY A 284 0.09 -11.89 3.98
N LEU A 285 0.15 -11.43 2.74
CA LEU A 285 -0.19 -12.26 1.58
C LEU A 285 0.77 -13.45 1.42
N TRP A 286 2.08 -13.24 1.60
CA TRP A 286 3.10 -14.26 1.40
C TRP A 286 3.13 -15.31 2.52
N TYR A 287 3.13 -14.87 3.77
CA TYR A 287 3.22 -15.78 4.94
C TYR A 287 1.87 -16.33 5.39
N GLY A 288 0.77 -15.70 4.97
CA GLY A 288 -0.59 -16.10 5.28
C GLY A 288 -1.11 -15.58 6.62
N LEU A 289 -2.43 -15.69 6.80
CA LEU A 289 -3.15 -15.12 7.95
C LEU A 289 -2.63 -15.63 9.30
N SER A 290 -2.27 -16.91 9.42
CA SER A 290 -1.78 -17.50 10.66
C SER A 290 -0.38 -17.04 11.07
N ALA A 291 0.33 -16.32 10.21
CA ALA A 291 1.63 -15.74 10.52
C ALA A 291 1.54 -14.35 11.14
N ILE A 292 0.38 -13.70 11.06
CA ILE A 292 0.11 -12.40 11.69
C ILE A 292 -0.16 -12.65 13.18
N GLN A 293 0.50 -11.91 14.06
CA GLN A 293 0.37 -12.06 15.51
C GLN A 293 -1.05 -11.75 15.99
N GLU A 294 -1.67 -12.68 16.68
CA GLU A 294 -3.05 -12.56 17.16
C GLU A 294 -3.22 -11.40 18.16
N ASP A 295 -2.23 -11.16 19.01
CA ASP A 295 -2.19 -10.03 19.93
C ASP A 295 -2.14 -8.67 19.20
N TRP A 296 -1.55 -8.58 18.01
CA TRP A 296 -1.57 -7.38 17.21
C TRP A 296 -2.92 -7.16 16.51
N ILE A 297 -3.56 -8.22 16.04
CA ILE A 297 -4.89 -8.14 15.44
C ILE A 297 -5.92 -7.70 16.49
N SER A 298 -5.90 -8.32 17.67
CA SER A 298 -6.91 -8.10 18.73
C SER A 298 -6.91 -6.69 19.33
N VAL A 299 -5.84 -5.90 19.14
CA VAL A 299 -5.81 -4.50 19.59
C VAL A 299 -6.20 -3.52 18.50
N LEU A 300 -6.37 -3.97 17.24
CA LEU A 300 -6.81 -3.09 16.17
C LEU A 300 -8.17 -2.49 16.46
N SER A 301 -8.30 -1.19 16.28
CA SER A 301 -9.60 -0.53 16.36
C SER A 301 -10.54 -1.14 15.29
N ARG A 302 -11.82 -1.29 15.61
CA ARG A 302 -12.87 -1.74 14.68
C ARG A 302 -12.56 -3.08 13.97
N GLU A 303 -11.86 -4.01 14.63
CA GLU A 303 -11.49 -5.32 14.06
C GLU A 303 -12.67 -6.03 13.40
N ASP A 304 -13.82 -6.13 14.09
CA ASP A 304 -15.01 -6.80 13.57
C ASP A 304 -15.51 -6.19 12.26
N GLU A 305 -15.46 -4.86 12.13
CA GLU A 305 -15.90 -4.17 10.90
C GLU A 305 -14.92 -4.40 9.74
N ILE A 306 -13.62 -4.43 10.03
CA ILE A 306 -12.57 -4.77 9.04
C ILE A 306 -12.82 -6.20 8.53
N LEU A 307 -13.02 -7.16 9.43
CA LEU A 307 -13.25 -8.55 9.07
C LEU A 307 -14.54 -8.72 8.25
N ALA A 308 -15.61 -8.02 8.63
CA ALA A 308 -16.87 -8.01 7.87
C ALA A 308 -16.70 -7.42 6.46
N LEU A 309 -15.92 -6.34 6.31
CA LEU A 309 -15.64 -5.79 5.00
C LEU A 309 -14.80 -6.74 4.14
N CYS A 310 -13.82 -7.45 4.74
CA CYS A 310 -13.08 -8.50 4.04
C CYS A 310 -13.99 -9.60 3.50
N GLU A 311 -14.99 -10.02 4.28
CA GLU A 311 -15.98 -11.02 3.87
C GLU A 311 -16.85 -10.52 2.73
N GLN A 312 -17.40 -9.31 2.86
CA GLN A 312 -18.19 -8.67 1.80
C GLN A 312 -17.39 -8.49 0.50
N PHE A 313 -16.14 -8.06 0.61
CA PHE A 313 -15.27 -7.93 -0.56
C PHE A 313 -15.00 -9.28 -1.22
N CYS A 314 -14.66 -10.31 -0.42
CA CYS A 314 -14.43 -11.67 -0.93
C CYS A 314 -15.67 -12.24 -1.65
N GLU A 315 -16.87 -12.01 -1.11
CA GLU A 315 -18.13 -12.44 -1.75
C GLU A 315 -18.41 -11.70 -3.05
N SER A 316 -17.92 -10.48 -3.20
CA SER A 316 -18.08 -9.67 -4.40
C SER A 316 -17.13 -10.06 -5.53
N LEU A 317 -16.02 -10.77 -5.22
CA LEU A 317 -15.05 -11.24 -6.19
C LEU A 317 -15.56 -12.45 -6.98
#